data_e7665094c39c3c2d55ebc933acc549b1
#
_entry.id   e7665094c39c3c2d55ebc933acc549b1
#
_cell.length_a   1.000
_cell.length_b   1.000
_cell.length_c   1.000
_cell.angle_alpha   90.00
_cell.angle_beta   90.00
_cell.angle_gamma   90.00
#
_symmetry.space_group_name_H-M   'P 1'
#
loop_
_entity.id
_entity.type
_entity.pdbx_description
1 polymer ?
#
loop_
_entity_poly.entity_id
_entity_poly.type
_entity_poly.pdbx_seq_one_letter_code
_entity_poly.pdbx_strand_id
1 'polypeptide(L)'
;MLTDQDPDKVLATIAASPGRRILGIGSLWILSLMVIYVAIVQPPEFGWQLFLFALGGGSIWIAELMRRATAVTLELTREELRDSMGVVLARMDEVTGLDRGMFAFKPSNGFLLRLDNKKPRAWRPGLWWSLGARIGVGGMTPAHQAKFMAEIIANLLAERGID
;
A
#
# COMPACT_ATOMS: atom_id res chain seq x y z
N MET A 1 -26.88 7.51 -26.30
CA MET A 1 -26.97 7.42 -24.84
C MET A 1 -26.45 6.05 -24.33
N LEU A 2 -25.22 5.65 -24.69
CA LEU A 2 -24.58 4.34 -24.36
C LEU A 2 -23.06 4.49 -24.26
N THR A 3 -22.57 5.55 -23.60
CA THR A 3 -21.11 5.82 -23.47
C THR A 3 -20.57 5.77 -22.05
N ASP A 4 -21.34 5.22 -21.11
CA ASP A 4 -20.91 5.14 -19.68
C ASP A 4 -20.50 3.73 -19.23
N GLN A 5 -20.33 2.81 -20.17
CA GLN A 5 -19.92 1.41 -19.94
C GLN A 5 -18.53 1.11 -20.48
N ASP A 6 -17.63 2.07 -20.50
CA ASP A 6 -16.22 1.76 -20.79
C ASP A 6 -15.65 0.99 -19.59
N PRO A 7 -15.32 -0.31 -19.76
CA PRO A 7 -14.79 -1.15 -18.68
C PRO A 7 -13.48 -0.61 -18.13
N ASP A 8 -12.70 0.12 -18.91
CA ASP A 8 -11.43 0.73 -18.54
C ASP A 8 -11.56 2.11 -17.87
N LYS A 9 -12.79 2.64 -17.76
CA LYS A 9 -13.03 3.91 -17.09
C LYS A 9 -12.61 3.85 -15.63
N VAL A 10 -11.65 4.68 -15.25
CA VAL A 10 -11.19 4.79 -13.86
C VAL A 10 -12.28 5.46 -13.03
N LEU A 11 -12.80 4.75 -12.04
CA LEU A 11 -13.86 5.20 -11.14
C LEU A 11 -13.30 5.92 -9.91
N ALA A 12 -12.14 5.49 -9.42
CA ALA A 12 -11.46 6.09 -8.28
C ALA A 12 -9.96 5.88 -8.36
N THR A 13 -9.21 6.81 -7.77
CA THR A 13 -7.75 6.74 -7.65
C THR A 13 -7.31 6.94 -6.21
N ILE A 14 -6.24 6.25 -5.81
CA ILE A 14 -5.56 6.45 -4.53
C ILE A 14 -4.09 6.72 -4.82
N ALA A 15 -3.58 7.86 -4.36
CA ALA A 15 -2.17 8.21 -4.40
C ALA A 15 -1.63 8.40 -2.98
N ALA A 16 -0.34 8.14 -2.78
CA ALA A 16 0.30 8.44 -1.50
C ALA A 16 0.29 9.95 -1.21
N SER A 17 -0.09 10.32 0.00
CA SER A 17 -0.07 11.73 0.44
C SER A 17 1.37 12.28 0.43
N PRO A 18 1.65 13.41 -0.25
CA PRO A 18 2.98 13.97 -0.34
C PRO A 18 3.61 14.23 1.04
N GLY A 19 2.87 14.82 1.96
CA GLY A 19 3.36 15.12 3.31
C GLY A 19 3.74 13.86 4.09
N ARG A 20 2.89 12.83 4.08
CA ARG A 20 3.18 11.54 4.75
C ARG A 20 4.34 10.81 4.09
N ARG A 21 4.46 10.90 2.78
CA ARG A 21 5.56 10.32 2.00
C ARG A 21 6.89 10.97 2.39
N ILE A 22 6.95 12.30 2.43
CA ILE A 22 8.16 13.05 2.82
C ILE A 22 8.53 12.75 4.27
N LEU A 23 7.58 12.80 5.20
CA LEU A 23 7.81 12.49 6.60
C LEU A 23 8.30 11.05 6.81
N GLY A 24 7.64 10.07 6.21
CA GLY A 24 8.00 8.66 6.38
C GLY A 24 9.36 8.31 5.77
N ILE A 25 9.63 8.75 4.54
CA ILE A 25 10.91 8.52 3.87
C ILE A 25 12.02 9.34 4.56
N GLY A 26 11.74 10.60 4.87
CA GLY A 26 12.71 11.49 5.52
C GLY A 26 13.13 11.00 6.90
N SER A 27 12.19 10.51 7.72
CA SER A 27 12.50 9.95 9.04
C SER A 27 13.41 8.72 8.95
N LEU A 28 13.17 7.84 7.96
CA LEU A 28 14.03 6.68 7.73
C LEU A 28 15.45 7.07 7.29
N TRP A 29 15.57 8.09 6.44
CA TRP A 29 16.87 8.63 6.04
C TRP A 29 17.62 9.24 7.22
N ILE A 30 16.94 10.07 8.03
CA ILE A 30 17.54 10.71 9.22
C ILE A 30 17.99 9.63 10.21
N LEU A 31 17.13 8.66 10.50
CA LEU A 31 17.47 7.54 11.39
C LEU A 31 18.69 6.78 10.88
N SER A 32 18.72 6.45 9.59
CA SER A 32 19.84 5.73 8.97
C SER A 32 21.15 6.51 9.08
N LEU A 33 21.14 7.79 8.71
CA LEU A 33 22.33 8.62 8.79
C LEU A 33 22.83 8.77 10.23
N MET A 34 21.92 8.93 11.19
CA MET A 34 22.25 9.04 12.60
C MET A 34 22.88 7.75 13.14
N VAL A 35 22.29 6.59 12.82
CA VAL A 35 22.79 5.28 13.26
C VAL A 35 24.16 4.98 12.65
N ILE A 36 24.34 5.24 11.36
CA ILE A 36 25.63 5.05 10.67
C ILE A 36 26.68 6.02 11.23
N TYR A 37 26.31 7.26 11.48
CA TYR A 37 27.21 8.26 12.08
C TYR A 37 27.72 7.78 13.44
N VAL A 38 26.84 7.31 14.32
CA VAL A 38 27.24 6.77 15.63
C VAL A 38 28.17 5.57 15.48
N ALA A 39 27.89 4.66 14.55
CA ALA A 39 28.71 3.47 14.30
C ALA A 39 30.15 3.81 13.85
N ILE A 40 30.34 4.98 13.20
CA ILE A 40 31.65 5.43 12.70
C ILE A 40 32.38 6.28 13.75
N VAL A 41 31.70 7.24 14.39
CA VAL A 41 32.34 8.24 15.26
C VAL A 41 32.57 7.71 16.66
N GLN A 42 31.70 6.84 17.13
CA GLN A 42 31.82 6.17 18.44
C GLN A 42 31.66 4.66 18.24
N PRO A 43 32.67 4.02 17.62
CA PRO A 43 32.54 2.62 17.27
C PRO A 43 32.39 1.77 18.55
N PRO A 44 31.25 1.09 18.71
CA PRO A 44 31.05 0.12 19.78
C PRO A 44 31.85 -1.17 19.51
N GLU A 45 31.72 -2.16 20.38
CA GLU A 45 32.24 -3.49 20.09
C GLU A 45 31.78 -4.01 18.73
N PHE A 46 32.63 -4.77 18.05
CA PHE A 46 32.46 -5.18 16.65
C PHE A 46 31.06 -5.74 16.33
N GLY A 47 30.49 -6.56 17.24
CA GLY A 47 29.16 -7.13 17.03
C GLY A 47 28.05 -6.06 16.97
N TRP A 48 28.13 -5.06 17.85
CA TRP A 48 27.20 -3.94 17.87
C TRP A 48 27.41 -2.98 16.69
N GLN A 49 28.66 -2.78 16.29
CA GLN A 49 28.97 -1.97 15.12
C GLN A 49 28.37 -2.56 13.85
N LEU A 50 28.50 -3.88 13.66
CA LEU A 50 27.90 -4.61 12.54
C LEU A 50 26.36 -4.50 12.56
N PHE A 51 25.75 -4.63 13.74
CA PHE A 51 24.31 -4.45 13.91
C PHE A 51 23.85 -3.04 13.52
N LEU A 52 24.58 -1.99 13.93
CA LEU A 52 24.24 -0.62 13.56
C LEU A 52 24.35 -0.38 12.05
N PHE A 53 25.38 -0.93 11.39
CA PHE A 53 25.48 -0.85 9.94
C PHE A 53 24.35 -1.60 9.23
N ALA A 54 23.98 -2.77 9.73
CA ALA A 54 22.86 -3.53 9.18
C ALA A 54 21.53 -2.78 9.36
N LEU A 55 21.30 -2.17 10.53
CA LEU A 55 20.12 -1.35 10.82
C LEU A 55 20.06 -0.10 9.94
N GLY A 56 21.18 0.61 9.82
CA GLY A 56 21.28 1.82 8.98
C GLY A 56 21.08 1.50 7.49
N GLY A 57 21.79 0.47 6.99
CA GLY A 57 21.65 0.02 5.60
C GLY A 57 20.24 -0.52 5.30
N GLY A 58 19.67 -1.28 6.22
CA GLY A 58 18.29 -1.78 6.12
C GLY A 58 17.27 -0.64 6.08
N SER A 59 17.47 0.42 6.87
CA SER A 59 16.61 1.60 6.88
C SER A 59 16.67 2.36 5.54
N ILE A 60 17.86 2.51 4.94
CA ILE A 60 18.02 3.10 3.59
C ILE A 60 17.28 2.25 2.55
N TRP A 61 17.46 0.93 2.61
CA TRP A 61 16.81 0.02 1.68
C TRP A 61 15.29 0.11 1.77
N ILE A 62 14.72 0.13 2.98
CA ILE A 62 13.29 0.30 3.20
C ILE A 62 12.81 1.66 2.72
N ALA A 63 13.57 2.74 2.97
CA ALA A 63 13.24 4.08 2.50
C ALA A 63 13.16 4.15 0.97
N GLU A 64 14.11 3.52 0.27
CA GLU A 64 14.11 3.46 -1.19
C GLU A 64 12.95 2.60 -1.73
N LEU A 65 12.68 1.45 -1.09
CA LEU A 65 11.54 0.61 -1.45
C LEU A 65 10.22 1.37 -1.28
N MET A 66 10.06 2.11 -0.18
CA MET A 66 8.90 2.97 0.09
C MET A 66 8.78 4.11 -0.92
N ARG A 67 9.91 4.73 -1.29
CA ARG A 67 9.95 5.79 -2.30
C ARG A 67 9.43 5.31 -3.65
N ARG A 68 9.86 4.12 -4.10
CA ARG A 68 9.39 3.49 -5.33
C ARG A 68 7.93 3.06 -5.24
N ALA A 69 7.55 2.43 -4.14
CA ALA A 69 6.20 1.94 -3.93
C ALA A 69 5.15 3.08 -3.93
N THR A 70 5.49 4.22 -3.32
CA THR A 70 4.59 5.38 -3.22
C THR A 70 4.64 6.32 -4.43
N ALA A 71 5.41 6.01 -5.46
CA ALA A 71 5.44 6.76 -6.71
C ALA A 71 4.29 6.38 -7.67
N VAL A 72 3.65 5.24 -7.44
CA VAL A 72 2.52 4.76 -8.25
C VAL A 72 1.18 5.13 -7.59
N THR A 73 0.14 5.24 -8.41
CA THR A 73 -1.25 5.40 -7.98
C THR A 73 -2.01 4.09 -8.16
N LEU A 74 -3.00 3.87 -7.30
CA LEU A 74 -3.95 2.78 -7.49
C LEU A 74 -5.16 3.31 -8.24
N GLU A 75 -5.64 2.54 -9.19
CA GLU A 75 -6.78 2.84 -10.04
C GLU A 75 -7.81 1.74 -9.91
N LEU A 76 -9.04 2.12 -9.65
CA LEU A 76 -10.19 1.23 -9.64
C LEU A 76 -10.99 1.43 -10.90
N THR A 77 -11.22 0.35 -11.64
CA THR A 77 -12.19 0.27 -12.73
C THR A 77 -13.38 -0.59 -12.31
N ARG A 78 -14.35 -0.80 -13.18
CA ARG A 78 -15.47 -1.73 -12.92
C ARG A 78 -15.01 -3.20 -12.81
N GLU A 79 -13.91 -3.55 -13.48
CA GLU A 79 -13.45 -4.93 -13.60
C GLU A 79 -12.28 -5.25 -12.66
N GLU A 80 -11.43 -4.27 -12.35
CA GLU A 80 -10.21 -4.53 -11.61
C GLU A 80 -9.71 -3.34 -10.78
N LEU A 81 -8.97 -3.68 -9.73
CA LEU A 81 -8.10 -2.76 -9.00
C LEU A 81 -6.67 -2.98 -9.49
N ARG A 82 -6.06 -1.98 -10.09
CA ARG A 82 -4.70 -2.03 -10.65
C ARG A 82 -3.85 -0.85 -10.16
N ASP A 83 -2.54 -0.95 -10.33
CA ASP A 83 -1.68 0.20 -10.18
C ASP A 83 -1.48 0.93 -11.54
N SER A 84 -0.98 2.16 -11.49
CA SER A 84 -0.73 2.98 -12.69
C SER A 84 0.36 2.42 -13.63
N MET A 85 1.05 1.35 -13.22
CA MET A 85 2.01 0.61 -14.03
C MET A 85 1.38 -0.63 -14.71
N GLY A 86 0.08 -0.84 -14.52
CA GLY A 86 -0.67 -1.96 -15.11
C GLY A 86 -0.61 -3.26 -14.31
N VAL A 87 -0.09 -3.24 -13.08
CA VAL A 87 -0.13 -4.43 -12.21
C VAL A 87 -1.52 -4.56 -11.61
N VAL A 88 -2.22 -5.65 -11.95
CA VAL A 88 -3.55 -5.97 -11.43
C VAL A 88 -3.41 -6.55 -10.02
N LEU A 89 -3.99 -5.86 -9.03
CA LEU A 89 -4.02 -6.30 -7.64
C LEU A 89 -5.14 -7.31 -7.44
N ALA A 90 -6.35 -6.96 -7.85
CA ALA A 90 -7.52 -7.80 -7.75
C ALA A 90 -8.46 -7.55 -8.93
N ARG A 91 -9.08 -8.61 -9.42
CA ARG A 91 -10.25 -8.50 -10.29
C ARG A 91 -11.50 -8.41 -9.42
N MET A 92 -12.46 -7.61 -9.83
CA MET A 92 -13.67 -7.42 -9.03
C MET A 92 -14.54 -8.69 -8.96
N ASP A 93 -14.44 -9.58 -9.94
CA ASP A 93 -15.11 -10.89 -9.93
C ASP A 93 -14.53 -11.87 -8.88
N GLU A 94 -13.27 -11.70 -8.49
CA GLU A 94 -12.60 -12.48 -7.45
C GLU A 94 -12.82 -11.94 -6.02
N VAL A 95 -13.38 -10.73 -5.88
CA VAL A 95 -13.58 -10.11 -4.56
C VAL A 95 -14.82 -10.66 -3.90
N THR A 96 -14.65 -11.28 -2.75
CA THR A 96 -15.71 -11.91 -1.94
C THR A 96 -16.12 -11.07 -0.74
N GLY A 97 -15.41 -10.00 -0.44
CA GLY A 97 -15.77 -9.12 0.68
C GLY A 97 -14.81 -7.95 0.86
N LEU A 98 -15.31 -6.95 1.57
CA LEU A 98 -14.60 -5.71 1.86
C LEU A 98 -14.67 -5.41 3.37
N ASP A 99 -13.51 -5.37 4.02
CA ASP A 99 -13.41 -5.02 5.44
C ASP A 99 -12.93 -3.57 5.61
N ARG A 100 -13.78 -2.77 6.26
CA ARG A 100 -13.51 -1.36 6.63
C ARG A 100 -13.45 -1.14 8.13
N GLY A 101 -13.73 -2.17 8.93
CA GLY A 101 -13.83 -2.10 10.38
C GLY A 101 -12.54 -1.67 11.08
N MET A 102 -12.65 -1.09 12.29
CA MET A 102 -11.49 -0.68 13.10
C MET A 102 -10.66 -1.88 13.57
N PHE A 103 -11.29 -3.05 13.72
CA PHE A 103 -10.62 -4.30 14.13
C PHE A 103 -10.14 -5.16 12.97
N ALA A 104 -10.37 -4.74 11.71
CA ALA A 104 -9.81 -5.43 10.57
C ALA A 104 -8.28 -5.24 10.56
N PHE A 105 -7.53 -6.32 10.27
CA PHE A 105 -6.08 -6.25 10.09
C PHE A 105 -5.75 -5.55 8.75
N LYS A 106 -6.04 -4.26 8.71
CA LYS A 106 -5.91 -3.40 7.53
C LYS A 106 -4.84 -2.34 7.73
N PRO A 107 -4.22 -1.83 6.66
CA PRO A 107 -3.33 -0.68 6.73
C PRO A 107 -4.04 0.57 7.27
N SER A 108 -3.28 1.46 7.90
CA SER A 108 -3.81 2.76 8.33
C SER A 108 -4.46 3.53 7.18
N ASN A 109 -5.61 4.14 7.45
CA ASN A 109 -6.39 4.91 6.47
C ASN A 109 -6.71 4.13 5.18
N GLY A 110 -7.04 2.86 5.32
CA GLY A 110 -7.27 1.97 4.19
C GLY A 110 -8.39 0.99 4.41
N PHE A 111 -8.45 -0.02 3.56
CA PHE A 111 -9.39 -1.13 3.58
C PHE A 111 -8.70 -2.46 3.27
N LEU A 112 -9.41 -3.56 3.53
CA LEU A 112 -8.96 -4.91 3.23
C LEU A 112 -9.95 -5.56 2.26
N LEU A 113 -9.45 -6.09 1.15
CA LEU A 113 -10.22 -6.95 0.24
C LEU A 113 -9.99 -8.41 0.60
N ARG A 114 -11.07 -9.19 0.61
CA ARG A 114 -11.04 -10.64 0.64
C ARG A 114 -11.30 -11.17 -0.76
N LEU A 115 -10.50 -12.15 -1.17
CA LEU A 115 -10.60 -12.79 -2.49
C LEU A 115 -11.01 -14.26 -2.32
N ASP A 116 -11.59 -14.82 -3.35
CA ASP A 116 -11.86 -16.26 -3.47
C ASP A 116 -10.57 -17.06 -3.69
N ASN A 117 -9.59 -16.48 -4.40
CA ASN A 117 -8.34 -17.11 -4.76
C ASN A 117 -7.12 -16.48 -4.06
N LYS A 118 -6.11 -17.31 -3.81
CA LYS A 118 -4.84 -16.83 -3.26
C LYS A 118 -4.02 -16.11 -4.34
N LYS A 119 -3.52 -14.95 -3.99
CA LYS A 119 -2.59 -14.18 -4.83
C LYS A 119 -1.14 -14.37 -4.36
N PRO A 120 -0.16 -14.19 -5.23
CA PRO A 120 1.24 -14.15 -4.85
C PRO A 120 1.47 -13.12 -3.75
N ARG A 121 2.39 -13.47 -2.83
CA ARG A 121 2.78 -12.53 -1.78
C ARG A 121 3.48 -11.32 -2.41
N ALA A 122 2.95 -10.14 -2.17
CA ALA A 122 3.52 -8.89 -2.62
C ALA A 122 3.41 -7.84 -1.51
N TRP A 123 4.40 -6.94 -1.46
CA TRP A 123 4.43 -5.87 -0.49
C TRP A 123 4.97 -4.59 -1.12
N ARG A 124 4.13 -3.57 -1.14
CA ARG A 124 4.45 -2.20 -1.56
C ARG A 124 4.30 -1.28 -0.34
N PRO A 125 5.39 -1.05 0.42
CA PRO A 125 5.33 -0.33 1.69
C PRO A 125 4.74 1.06 1.52
N GLY A 126 3.74 1.38 2.37
CA GLY A 126 3.04 2.65 2.34
C GLY A 126 1.88 2.76 1.34
N LEU A 127 1.59 1.73 0.52
CA LEU A 127 0.51 1.75 -0.45
C LEU A 127 -0.41 0.53 -0.37
N TRP A 128 0.13 -0.69 -0.50
CA TRP A 128 -0.66 -1.92 -0.43
C TRP A 128 0.19 -3.17 -0.17
N TRP A 129 -0.45 -4.25 0.22
CA TRP A 129 0.15 -5.57 0.36
C TRP A 129 -0.83 -6.67 -0.03
N SER A 130 -0.29 -7.83 -0.44
CA SER A 130 -1.04 -9.04 -0.74
C SER A 130 -0.48 -10.21 0.06
N LEU A 131 -1.35 -10.94 0.75
CA LEU A 131 -1.00 -12.12 1.52
C LEU A 131 -2.14 -13.15 1.46
N GLY A 132 -1.90 -14.26 0.76
CA GLY A 132 -2.91 -15.28 0.53
C GLY A 132 -4.13 -14.73 -0.20
N ALA A 133 -5.33 -14.90 0.34
CA ALA A 133 -6.59 -14.40 -0.22
C ALA A 133 -6.97 -12.99 0.31
N ARG A 134 -6.00 -12.18 0.69
CA ARG A 134 -6.23 -10.85 1.26
C ARG A 134 -5.34 -9.81 0.62
N ILE A 135 -5.91 -8.65 0.32
CA ILE A 135 -5.19 -7.48 -0.15
C ILE A 135 -5.52 -6.30 0.75
N GLY A 136 -4.51 -5.75 1.40
CA GLY A 136 -4.64 -4.54 2.20
C GLY A 136 -4.19 -3.32 1.42
N VAL A 137 -5.06 -2.33 1.28
CA VAL A 137 -4.78 -1.05 0.64
C VAL A 137 -4.76 0.04 1.69
N GLY A 138 -3.70 0.84 1.74
CA GLY A 138 -3.57 1.93 2.70
C GLY A 138 -2.13 2.13 3.19
N GLY A 139 -1.97 2.98 4.18
CA GLY A 139 -0.69 3.37 4.78
C GLY A 139 -0.46 4.87 4.65
N MET A 140 0.26 5.31 3.64
CA MET A 140 0.49 6.73 3.35
C MET A 140 -0.64 7.38 2.53
N THR A 141 -1.72 6.66 2.29
CA THR A 141 -2.87 7.11 1.50
C THR A 141 -3.72 8.14 2.27
N PRO A 142 -4.31 9.13 1.59
CA PRO A 142 -5.31 10.00 2.19
C PRO A 142 -6.56 9.19 2.58
N ALA A 143 -7.06 9.39 3.80
CA ALA A 143 -8.22 8.65 4.30
C ALA A 143 -9.48 8.85 3.43
N HIS A 144 -9.69 10.05 2.88
CA HIS A 144 -10.85 10.35 2.04
C HIS A 144 -10.82 9.59 0.72
N GLN A 145 -9.65 9.45 0.05
CA GLN A 145 -9.52 8.69 -1.19
C GLN A 145 -9.75 7.19 -0.95
N ALA A 146 -9.16 6.65 0.12
CA ALA A 146 -9.35 5.25 0.47
C ALA A 146 -10.82 4.94 0.84
N LYS A 147 -11.47 5.85 1.58
CA LYS A 147 -12.88 5.73 1.92
C LYS A 147 -13.77 5.78 0.68
N PHE A 148 -13.54 6.74 -0.22
CA PHE A 148 -14.28 6.89 -1.46
C PHE A 148 -14.15 5.65 -2.36
N MET A 149 -12.93 5.15 -2.56
CA MET A 149 -12.71 3.92 -3.33
C MET A 149 -13.39 2.71 -2.68
N ALA A 150 -13.32 2.57 -1.36
CA ALA A 150 -13.99 1.50 -0.63
C ALA A 150 -15.53 1.57 -0.74
N GLU A 151 -16.11 2.77 -0.82
CA GLU A 151 -17.55 2.94 -1.06
C GLU A 151 -17.94 2.48 -2.45
N ILE A 152 -17.16 2.82 -3.48
CA ILE A 152 -17.40 2.34 -4.86
C ILE A 152 -17.30 0.81 -4.93
N ILE A 153 -16.26 0.23 -4.32
CA ILE A 153 -16.12 -1.24 -4.26
C ILE A 153 -17.33 -1.88 -3.57
N ALA A 154 -17.80 -1.33 -2.45
CA ALA A 154 -18.97 -1.83 -1.76
C ALA A 154 -20.21 -1.80 -2.65
N ASN A 155 -20.41 -0.73 -3.42
CA ASN A 155 -21.53 -0.63 -4.37
C ASN A 155 -21.42 -1.67 -5.48
N LEU A 156 -20.21 -1.87 -6.05
CA LEU A 156 -19.98 -2.89 -7.08
C LEU A 156 -20.22 -4.31 -6.56
N LEU A 157 -19.88 -4.59 -5.29
CA LEU A 157 -20.16 -5.87 -4.64
C LEU A 157 -21.67 -6.06 -4.39
N ALA A 158 -22.37 -5.02 -3.90
CA ALA A 158 -23.80 -5.05 -3.69
C ALA A 158 -24.59 -5.28 -5.00
N GLU A 159 -24.16 -4.68 -6.12
CA GLU A 159 -24.72 -4.95 -7.46
C GLU A 159 -24.62 -6.44 -7.85
N ARG A 160 -23.66 -7.16 -7.27
CA ARG A 160 -23.44 -8.61 -7.47
C ARG A 160 -24.09 -9.50 -6.39
N GLY A 161 -24.78 -8.90 -5.42
CA GLY A 161 -25.40 -9.63 -4.30
C GLY A 161 -24.41 -10.16 -3.25
N ILE A 162 -23.25 -9.52 -3.14
CA ILE A 162 -22.23 -9.82 -2.13
C ILE A 162 -22.31 -8.72 -1.08
N ASP A 163 -22.68 -9.07 0.16
CA ASP A 163 -22.74 -8.18 1.33
C ASP A 163 -21.44 -8.22 2.17
#